data_8e22d4d1303d231605b0dd9509d60adf
#
_entry.id   8e22d4d1303d231605b0dd9509d60adf
#
_cell.length_a   1.000
_cell.length_b   1.000
_cell.length_c   1.000
_cell.angle_alpha   90.00
_cell.angle_beta   90.00
_cell.angle_gamma   90.00
#
_symmetry.space_group_name_H-M   'P 1'
#
loop_
_entity.id
_entity.type
_entity.pdbx_description
1 polymer ?
#
loop_
_entity_poly.entity_id
_entity_poly.type
_entity_poly.pdbx_seq_one_letter_code
_entity_poly.pdbx_strand_id
1 'polypeptide(L)'
;DLIREHLAAYQKAGISYVRDGGDPYGAGVLARSLAPEYGITYRTPVFAIHRAGRYGKIVGRAFSDWKEYCTLVREVRRAGGDFIKIMTTGILDFATKGHVTSEPLSREEVFAMTAAAHDAGLSVMAHVNGAQAVMDAAEAGVDSVEHGNFQNEESICCMAEHATIWVPTIVTVSNLLENGRYPAETLAWIFETQKKGLQLAFEKDVVLAAGSDAGAYGVLHGKGIREEESVMRKILGAENGQELEKRLAFGEKKIREKF
;
A
#
# COMPACT_ATOMS: atom_id res chain seq x y z
N ASP A 1 -2.92 0.54 26.35
CA ASP A 1 -3.90 0.85 25.32
C ASP A 1 -3.17 1.00 23.97
N LEU A 2 -3.04 -0.11 23.23
CA LEU A 2 -2.15 -0.27 22.08
C LEU A 2 -2.38 0.79 20.98
N ILE A 3 -3.64 1.17 20.71
CA ILE A 3 -3.94 2.20 19.68
C ILE A 3 -3.35 3.56 20.09
N ARG A 4 -3.45 3.94 21.34
CA ARG A 4 -2.86 5.20 21.84
C ARG A 4 -1.34 5.15 21.82
N GLU A 5 -0.74 4.01 22.11
CA GLU A 5 0.72 3.80 21.98
C GLU A 5 1.19 3.98 20.52
N HIS A 6 0.46 3.41 19.55
CA HIS A 6 0.77 3.59 18.14
C HIS A 6 0.61 5.05 17.68
N LEU A 7 -0.47 5.74 18.10
CA LEU A 7 -0.68 7.15 17.78
C LEU A 7 0.41 8.04 18.40
N ALA A 8 0.83 7.76 19.64
CA ALA A 8 1.94 8.45 20.28
C ALA A 8 3.28 8.20 19.56
N ALA A 9 3.50 6.97 19.06
CA ALA A 9 4.69 6.66 18.28
C ALA A 9 4.72 7.44 16.95
N TYR A 10 3.59 7.58 16.26
CA TYR A 10 3.48 8.42 15.06
C TYR A 10 3.72 9.89 15.38
N GLN A 11 3.09 10.44 16.43
CA GLN A 11 3.31 11.83 16.88
C GLN A 11 4.81 12.08 17.16
N LYS A 12 5.44 11.20 17.95
CA LYS A 12 6.89 11.29 18.27
C LYS A 12 7.77 11.26 17.04
N ALA A 13 7.37 10.52 15.99
CA ALA A 13 8.07 10.46 14.71
C ALA A 13 7.78 11.68 13.81
N GLY A 14 6.93 12.63 14.24
CA GLY A 14 6.54 13.80 13.45
C GLY A 14 5.57 13.49 12.31
N ILE A 15 4.84 12.37 12.39
CA ILE A 15 3.87 11.96 11.37
C ILE A 15 2.54 12.63 11.68
N SER A 16 2.02 13.40 10.74
CA SER A 16 0.76 14.16 10.86
C SER A 16 -0.38 13.59 10.00
N TYR A 17 -0.08 12.59 9.17
CA TYR A 17 -1.08 11.94 8.31
C TYR A 17 -0.85 10.44 8.27
N VAL A 18 -1.91 9.68 8.50
CA VAL A 18 -1.90 8.21 8.44
C VAL A 18 -3.07 7.74 7.60
N ARG A 19 -2.81 6.77 6.75
CA ARG A 19 -3.79 6.03 5.97
C ARG A 19 -3.59 4.55 6.27
N ASP A 20 -4.54 3.89 6.92
CA ASP A 20 -4.44 2.47 7.25
C ASP A 20 -4.93 1.54 6.12
N GLY A 21 -4.68 0.26 6.26
CA GLY A 21 -5.11 -0.77 5.31
C GLY A 21 -6.48 -1.38 5.62
N GLY A 22 -7.14 -0.92 6.69
CA GLY A 22 -8.37 -1.49 7.21
C GLY A 22 -8.17 -2.67 8.18
N ASP A 23 -9.21 -2.97 8.93
CA ASP A 23 -9.28 -4.13 9.81
C ASP A 23 -10.74 -4.59 10.02
N PRO A 24 -11.00 -5.87 10.32
CA PRO A 24 -12.37 -6.36 10.52
C PRO A 24 -12.95 -6.07 11.92
N TYR A 25 -12.18 -5.44 12.82
CA TYR A 25 -12.52 -5.30 14.25
C TYR A 25 -12.88 -3.87 14.65
N GLY A 26 -12.67 -2.89 13.76
CA GLY A 26 -12.94 -1.48 13.99
C GLY A 26 -11.81 -0.71 14.69
N ALA A 27 -10.60 -1.28 14.74
CA ALA A 27 -9.45 -0.62 15.33
C ALA A 27 -9.07 0.66 14.58
N GLY A 28 -9.10 0.65 13.23
CA GLY A 28 -8.86 1.83 12.40
C GLY A 28 -9.88 2.94 12.63
N VAL A 29 -11.17 2.58 12.81
CA VAL A 29 -12.24 3.56 13.14
C VAL A 29 -11.99 4.20 14.51
N LEU A 30 -11.60 3.40 15.51
CA LEU A 30 -11.24 3.92 16.83
C LEU A 30 -9.97 4.78 16.76
N ALA A 31 -8.94 4.34 16.04
CA ALA A 31 -7.71 5.11 15.84
C ALA A 31 -8.01 6.47 15.21
N ARG A 32 -8.87 6.54 14.17
CA ARG A 32 -9.31 7.80 13.55
C ARG A 32 -9.99 8.73 14.55
N SER A 33 -10.82 8.21 15.46
CA SER A 33 -11.51 9.04 16.47
C SER A 33 -10.56 9.62 17.51
N LEU A 34 -9.45 8.93 17.82
CA LEU A 34 -8.45 9.33 18.81
C LEU A 34 -7.29 10.16 18.19
N ALA A 35 -7.04 10.02 16.91
CA ALA A 35 -5.89 10.62 16.22
C ALA A 35 -5.79 12.16 16.37
N PRO A 36 -6.89 12.94 16.42
CA PRO A 36 -6.82 14.39 16.65
C PRO A 36 -6.14 14.76 17.96
N GLU A 37 -6.22 13.94 19.02
CA GLU A 37 -5.54 14.16 20.30
C GLU A 37 -4.01 14.19 20.14
N TYR A 38 -3.49 13.57 19.06
CA TYR A 38 -2.06 13.47 18.72
C TYR A 38 -1.66 14.39 17.56
N GLY A 39 -2.56 15.25 17.07
CA GLY A 39 -2.31 16.11 15.91
C GLY A 39 -2.22 15.36 14.59
N ILE A 40 -2.86 14.20 14.48
CA ILE A 40 -2.81 13.31 13.32
C ILE A 40 -4.14 13.34 12.58
N THR A 41 -4.08 13.58 11.26
CA THR A 41 -5.17 13.26 10.33
C THR A 41 -5.10 11.76 10.02
N TYR A 42 -6.12 11.01 10.38
CA TYR A 42 -6.18 9.56 10.18
C TYR A 42 -7.29 9.18 9.21
N ARG A 43 -6.96 8.40 8.18
CA ARG A 43 -7.88 7.91 7.15
C ARG A 43 -7.95 6.40 7.19
N THR A 44 -9.16 5.84 7.05
CA THR A 44 -9.39 4.39 7.12
C THR A 44 -10.44 3.95 6.11
N PRO A 45 -10.25 2.81 5.43
CA PRO A 45 -11.28 2.17 4.62
C PRO A 45 -12.28 1.39 5.47
N VAL A 46 -12.17 1.44 6.79
CA VAL A 46 -12.87 0.61 7.79
C VAL A 46 -12.37 -0.84 7.73
N PHE A 47 -12.49 -1.51 6.57
CA PHE A 47 -11.96 -2.84 6.28
C PHE A 47 -11.53 -2.91 4.81
N ALA A 48 -10.54 -3.77 4.53
CA ALA A 48 -10.18 -4.10 3.16
C ALA A 48 -11.24 -5.03 2.53
N ILE A 49 -11.34 -5.02 1.21
CA ILE A 49 -12.24 -5.92 0.46
C ILE A 49 -11.38 -6.91 -0.33
N HIS A 50 -11.65 -8.20 -0.15
CA HIS A 50 -10.90 -9.25 -0.84
C HIS A 50 -11.84 -10.34 -1.39
N ARG A 51 -11.40 -11.05 -2.43
CA ARG A 51 -12.16 -12.18 -2.95
C ARG A 51 -12.14 -13.35 -1.97
N ALA A 52 -13.26 -14.03 -1.81
CA ALA A 52 -13.38 -15.24 -0.98
C ALA A 52 -12.33 -16.29 -1.41
N GLY A 53 -11.67 -16.90 -0.43
CA GLY A 53 -10.61 -17.88 -0.66
C GLY A 53 -9.24 -17.30 -1.06
N ARG A 54 -9.10 -15.97 -1.21
CA ARG A 54 -7.84 -15.28 -1.52
C ARG A 54 -7.31 -14.47 -0.34
N TYR A 55 -6.13 -13.86 -0.52
CA TYR A 55 -5.47 -13.05 0.50
C TYR A 55 -6.33 -11.83 0.91
N GLY A 56 -6.31 -11.49 2.20
CA GLY A 56 -6.96 -10.30 2.77
C GLY A 56 -7.81 -10.55 4.02
N LYS A 57 -8.04 -11.80 4.42
CA LYS A 57 -8.90 -12.16 5.57
C LYS A 57 -8.49 -11.46 6.88
N ILE A 58 -7.19 -11.23 7.09
CA ILE A 58 -6.67 -10.60 8.33
C ILE A 58 -6.99 -9.11 8.42
N VAL A 59 -7.20 -8.44 7.30
CA VAL A 59 -7.42 -6.98 7.22
C VAL A 59 -8.81 -6.62 6.67
N GLY A 60 -9.62 -7.61 6.25
CA GLY A 60 -10.82 -7.27 5.51
C GLY A 60 -11.93 -8.28 5.53
N ARG A 61 -12.89 -8.03 4.64
CA ARG A 61 -14.09 -8.84 4.42
C ARG A 61 -14.12 -9.40 3.01
N ALA A 62 -14.59 -10.63 2.89
CA ALA A 62 -14.64 -11.35 1.63
C ALA A 62 -15.91 -11.03 0.84
N PHE A 63 -15.78 -11.06 -0.50
CA PHE A 63 -16.90 -11.17 -1.43
C PHE A 63 -16.75 -12.43 -2.29
N SER A 64 -17.85 -13.03 -2.68
CA SER A 64 -17.90 -14.19 -3.58
C SER A 64 -18.49 -13.83 -4.95
N ASP A 65 -19.32 -12.79 -5.01
CA ASP A 65 -19.93 -12.29 -6.24
C ASP A 65 -19.99 -10.76 -6.29
N TRP A 66 -20.38 -10.24 -7.43
CA TRP A 66 -20.47 -8.80 -7.70
C TRP A 66 -21.44 -8.08 -6.75
N LYS A 67 -22.56 -8.69 -6.40
CA LYS A 67 -23.57 -8.10 -5.51
C LYS A 67 -23.01 -7.92 -4.10
N GLU A 68 -22.24 -8.91 -3.61
CA GLU A 68 -21.56 -8.82 -2.32
C GLU A 68 -20.51 -7.72 -2.34
N TYR A 69 -19.68 -7.62 -3.40
CA TYR A 69 -18.71 -6.53 -3.53
C TYR A 69 -19.39 -5.15 -3.42
N CYS A 70 -20.43 -4.91 -4.23
CA CYS A 70 -21.19 -3.66 -4.17
C CYS A 70 -21.83 -3.41 -2.81
N THR A 71 -22.19 -4.45 -2.08
CA THR A 71 -22.72 -4.34 -0.72
C THR A 71 -21.63 -3.89 0.25
N LEU A 72 -20.42 -4.48 0.17
CA LEU A 72 -19.28 -4.07 1.00
C LEU A 72 -18.86 -2.62 0.74
N VAL A 73 -18.85 -2.15 -0.52
CA VAL A 73 -18.60 -0.73 -0.85
C VAL A 73 -19.61 0.18 -0.15
N ARG A 74 -20.90 -0.16 -0.19
CA ARG A 74 -21.95 0.61 0.52
C ARG A 74 -21.77 0.56 2.03
N GLU A 75 -21.32 -0.56 2.60
CA GLU A 75 -21.03 -0.69 4.03
C GLU A 75 -19.87 0.20 4.46
N VAL A 76 -18.76 0.22 3.70
CA VAL A 76 -17.64 1.14 3.94
C VAL A 76 -18.15 2.59 3.97
N ARG A 77 -18.92 3.00 2.95
CA ARG A 77 -19.47 4.35 2.88
C ARG A 77 -20.39 4.68 4.07
N ARG A 78 -21.28 3.75 4.46
CA ARG A 78 -22.19 3.94 5.61
C ARG A 78 -21.46 4.02 6.95
N ALA A 79 -20.36 3.28 7.09
CA ALA A 79 -19.49 3.32 8.26
C ALA A 79 -18.57 4.57 8.28
N GLY A 80 -18.70 5.46 7.28
CA GLY A 80 -17.88 6.67 7.18
C GLY A 80 -16.44 6.36 6.79
N GLY A 81 -16.19 5.28 6.03
CA GLY A 81 -14.88 5.00 5.45
C GLY A 81 -14.44 6.11 4.50
N ASP A 82 -13.18 6.42 4.51
CA ASP A 82 -12.59 7.52 3.73
C ASP A 82 -12.30 7.11 2.28
N PHE A 83 -12.06 5.83 2.02
CA PHE A 83 -11.71 5.25 0.72
C PHE A 83 -12.02 3.74 0.68
N ILE A 84 -11.84 3.11 -0.47
CA ILE A 84 -11.92 1.64 -0.64
C ILE A 84 -10.51 1.05 -0.68
N LYS A 85 -10.23 0.04 0.15
CA LYS A 85 -9.03 -0.80 0.05
C LYS A 85 -9.40 -2.13 -0.59
N ILE A 86 -8.75 -2.48 -1.71
CA ILE A 86 -8.93 -3.76 -2.40
C ILE A 86 -7.64 -4.58 -2.36
N MET A 87 -7.80 -5.90 -2.30
CA MET A 87 -6.71 -6.87 -2.38
C MET A 87 -6.80 -7.54 -3.75
N THR A 88 -5.93 -7.15 -4.69
CA THR A 88 -5.99 -7.65 -6.07
C THR A 88 -5.16 -8.90 -6.29
N THR A 89 -4.13 -9.12 -5.45
CA THR A 89 -3.21 -10.26 -5.54
C THR A 89 -2.96 -10.90 -4.18
N GLY A 90 -2.22 -12.00 -4.15
CA GLY A 90 -1.63 -12.53 -2.93
C GLY A 90 -0.50 -11.67 -2.36
N ILE A 91 -0.09 -11.98 -1.14
CA ILE A 91 1.12 -11.43 -0.52
C ILE A 91 2.36 -12.13 -1.09
N LEU A 92 3.53 -11.52 -0.94
CA LEU A 92 4.81 -12.14 -1.27
C LEU A 92 4.98 -13.49 -0.57
N ASP A 93 5.43 -14.49 -1.32
CA ASP A 93 5.99 -15.72 -0.74
C ASP A 93 7.49 -15.52 -0.51
N PHE A 94 7.88 -15.31 0.73
CA PHE A 94 9.29 -15.12 1.10
C PHE A 94 10.13 -16.41 1.02
N ALA A 95 9.50 -17.55 0.78
CA ALA A 95 10.21 -18.83 0.58
C ALA A 95 10.55 -19.08 -0.89
N THR A 96 9.78 -18.51 -1.82
CA THR A 96 9.89 -18.79 -3.25
C THR A 96 10.07 -17.51 -4.06
N LYS A 97 11.17 -17.41 -4.81
CA LYS A 97 11.46 -16.23 -5.66
C LYS A 97 10.35 -16.00 -6.70
N GLY A 98 9.86 -14.77 -6.77
CA GLY A 98 8.86 -14.35 -7.78
C GLY A 98 7.45 -14.86 -7.55
N HIS A 99 7.16 -15.51 -6.42
CA HIS A 99 5.86 -16.08 -6.13
C HIS A 99 5.01 -15.20 -5.20
N VAL A 100 3.70 -15.19 -5.42
CA VAL A 100 2.67 -14.61 -4.56
C VAL A 100 1.68 -15.70 -4.14
N THR A 101 1.11 -15.57 -2.95
CA THR A 101 0.37 -16.64 -2.27
C THR A 101 -1.01 -16.94 -2.85
N SER A 102 -1.51 -16.15 -3.78
CA SER A 102 -2.78 -16.40 -4.49
C SER A 102 -2.80 -15.73 -5.86
N GLU A 103 -3.56 -16.32 -6.77
CA GLU A 103 -3.79 -15.77 -8.10
C GLU A 103 -4.33 -14.33 -8.06
N PRO A 104 -3.94 -13.45 -9.01
CA PRO A 104 -4.50 -12.12 -9.12
C PRO A 104 -5.99 -12.15 -9.47
N LEU A 105 -6.70 -11.07 -9.16
CA LEU A 105 -8.01 -10.78 -9.75
C LEU A 105 -7.87 -10.62 -11.26
N SER A 106 -8.94 -10.92 -12.03
CA SER A 106 -8.90 -10.65 -13.46
C SER A 106 -8.92 -9.13 -13.72
N ARG A 107 -8.43 -8.74 -14.90
CA ARG A 107 -8.47 -7.34 -15.35
C ARG A 107 -9.88 -6.77 -15.25
N GLU A 108 -10.90 -7.50 -15.73
CA GLU A 108 -12.30 -7.09 -15.73
C GLU A 108 -12.82 -6.88 -14.31
N GLU A 109 -12.42 -7.74 -13.36
CA GLU A 109 -12.77 -7.59 -11.94
C GLU A 109 -12.18 -6.29 -11.37
N VAL A 110 -10.89 -6.02 -11.61
CA VAL A 110 -10.21 -4.80 -11.10
C VAL A 110 -10.85 -3.55 -11.68
N PHE A 111 -11.15 -3.52 -13.00
CA PHE A 111 -11.83 -2.41 -13.65
C PHE A 111 -13.23 -2.16 -13.08
N ALA A 112 -14.04 -3.21 -12.97
CA ALA A 112 -15.40 -3.09 -12.42
C ALA A 112 -15.38 -2.63 -10.96
N MET A 113 -14.47 -3.18 -10.15
CA MET A 113 -14.33 -2.84 -8.72
C MET A 113 -13.90 -1.38 -8.53
N THR A 114 -12.93 -0.90 -9.31
CA THR A 114 -12.46 0.48 -9.26
C THR A 114 -13.56 1.45 -9.69
N ALA A 115 -14.25 1.18 -10.81
CA ALA A 115 -15.35 1.99 -11.28
C ALA A 115 -16.47 2.11 -10.24
N ALA A 116 -16.89 0.99 -9.63
CA ALA A 116 -17.94 1.03 -8.61
C ALA A 116 -17.54 1.79 -7.33
N ALA A 117 -16.25 1.78 -6.95
CA ALA A 117 -15.75 2.59 -5.85
C ALA A 117 -15.79 4.09 -6.19
N HIS A 118 -15.34 4.46 -7.39
CA HIS A 118 -15.38 5.84 -7.90
C HIS A 118 -16.81 6.35 -8.05
N ASP A 119 -17.74 5.53 -8.56
CA ASP A 119 -19.17 5.86 -8.65
C ASP A 119 -19.79 6.10 -7.26
N ALA A 120 -19.25 5.43 -6.22
CA ALA A 120 -19.61 5.70 -4.83
C ALA A 120 -18.95 6.97 -4.24
N GLY A 121 -18.10 7.67 -5.00
CA GLY A 121 -17.36 8.85 -4.59
C GLY A 121 -16.16 8.53 -3.66
N LEU A 122 -15.60 7.32 -3.76
CA LEU A 122 -14.50 6.85 -2.92
C LEU A 122 -13.29 6.50 -3.79
N SER A 123 -12.11 6.99 -3.40
CA SER A 123 -10.83 6.61 -4.01
C SER A 123 -10.47 5.15 -3.72
N VAL A 124 -9.55 4.59 -4.50
CA VAL A 124 -9.15 3.18 -4.40
C VAL A 124 -7.67 3.05 -4.05
N MET A 125 -7.40 2.40 -2.92
CA MET A 125 -6.08 1.94 -2.47
C MET A 125 -5.97 0.43 -2.74
N ALA A 126 -5.01 -0.02 -3.54
CA ALA A 126 -4.90 -1.42 -3.94
C ALA A 126 -3.61 -2.09 -3.47
N HIS A 127 -3.73 -3.24 -2.78
CA HIS A 127 -2.62 -4.19 -2.63
C HIS A 127 -2.41 -4.91 -3.95
N VAL A 128 -1.22 -4.77 -4.53
CA VAL A 128 -0.91 -5.32 -5.86
C VAL A 128 0.53 -5.83 -5.91
N ASN A 129 0.74 -7.02 -6.47
CA ASN A 129 2.07 -7.57 -6.76
C ASN A 129 2.08 -8.22 -8.15
N GLY A 130 3.18 -8.07 -8.88
CA GLY A 130 3.36 -8.59 -10.24
C GLY A 130 3.06 -7.53 -11.32
N ALA A 131 3.89 -7.54 -12.37
CA ALA A 131 3.86 -6.53 -13.43
C ALA A 131 2.49 -6.40 -14.11
N GLN A 132 1.88 -7.52 -14.52
CA GLN A 132 0.57 -7.48 -15.19
C GLN A 132 -0.53 -6.93 -14.28
N ALA A 133 -0.56 -7.35 -13.00
CA ALA A 133 -1.56 -6.87 -12.04
C ALA A 133 -1.39 -5.37 -11.73
N VAL A 134 -0.15 -4.85 -11.75
CA VAL A 134 0.11 -3.40 -11.61
C VAL A 134 -0.41 -2.64 -12.82
N MET A 135 -0.19 -3.13 -14.05
CA MET A 135 -0.75 -2.53 -15.26
C MET A 135 -2.28 -2.52 -15.22
N ASP A 136 -2.90 -3.65 -14.90
CA ASP A 136 -4.36 -3.75 -14.79
C ASP A 136 -4.92 -2.76 -13.75
N ALA A 137 -4.25 -2.59 -12.62
CA ALA A 137 -4.64 -1.63 -11.59
C ALA A 137 -4.49 -0.17 -12.05
N ALA A 138 -3.36 0.17 -12.68
CA ALA A 138 -3.10 1.52 -13.19
C ALA A 138 -4.10 1.92 -14.29
N GLU A 139 -4.32 1.05 -15.27
CA GLU A 139 -5.28 1.26 -16.37
C GLU A 139 -6.73 1.30 -15.87
N ALA A 140 -7.07 0.57 -14.82
CA ALA A 140 -8.37 0.65 -14.15
C ALA A 140 -8.59 1.97 -13.40
N GLY A 141 -7.54 2.79 -13.25
CA GLY A 141 -7.59 4.07 -12.55
C GLY A 141 -7.52 3.95 -11.02
N VAL A 142 -6.90 2.89 -10.48
CA VAL A 142 -6.63 2.79 -9.03
C VAL A 142 -5.81 4.01 -8.60
N ASP A 143 -6.21 4.66 -7.50
CA ASP A 143 -5.59 5.92 -7.06
C ASP A 143 -4.20 5.70 -6.43
N SER A 144 -3.98 4.57 -5.72
CA SER A 144 -2.65 4.16 -5.28
C SER A 144 -2.44 2.66 -5.32
N VAL A 145 -1.25 2.27 -5.78
CA VAL A 145 -0.70 0.91 -5.73
C VAL A 145 0.21 0.80 -4.53
N GLU A 146 -0.12 -0.11 -3.63
CA GLU A 146 0.69 -0.46 -2.48
C GLU A 146 1.55 -1.68 -2.81
N HIS A 147 2.80 -1.67 -2.36
CA HIS A 147 3.85 -2.64 -2.59
C HIS A 147 4.35 -2.66 -4.04
N GLY A 148 3.58 -3.16 -4.99
CA GLY A 148 4.00 -3.20 -6.39
C GLY A 148 5.28 -4.02 -6.58
N ASN A 149 5.40 -5.19 -5.94
CA ASN A 149 6.58 -6.02 -6.10
C ASN A 149 6.58 -6.73 -7.46
N PHE A 150 7.78 -7.12 -7.94
CA PHE A 150 8.00 -7.86 -9.19
C PHE A 150 7.54 -7.09 -10.44
N GLN A 151 7.73 -5.78 -10.44
CA GLN A 151 7.47 -4.92 -11.58
C GLN A 151 8.55 -5.06 -12.66
N ASN A 152 8.18 -4.71 -13.89
CA ASN A 152 9.07 -4.53 -15.03
C ASN A 152 8.97 -3.08 -15.57
N GLU A 153 9.73 -2.75 -16.59
CA GLU A 153 9.71 -1.41 -17.19
C GLU A 153 8.32 -1.02 -17.71
N GLU A 154 7.61 -1.95 -18.32
CA GLU A 154 6.28 -1.72 -18.90
C GLU A 154 5.27 -1.32 -17.82
N SER A 155 5.21 -2.05 -16.69
CA SER A 155 4.30 -1.73 -15.58
C SER A 155 4.64 -0.40 -14.89
N ILE A 156 5.92 -0.06 -14.80
CA ILE A 156 6.37 1.23 -14.25
C ILE A 156 6.00 2.39 -15.19
N CYS A 157 6.22 2.25 -16.49
CA CYS A 157 5.77 3.24 -17.47
C CYS A 157 4.25 3.40 -17.44
N CYS A 158 3.50 2.31 -17.33
CA CYS A 158 2.04 2.34 -17.21
C CYS A 158 1.58 3.15 -15.98
N MET A 159 2.21 2.96 -14.82
CA MET A 159 1.90 3.79 -13.62
C MET A 159 2.21 5.28 -13.84
N ALA A 160 3.31 5.61 -14.52
CA ALA A 160 3.65 6.99 -14.83
C ALA A 160 2.62 7.65 -15.77
N GLU A 161 2.22 6.95 -16.83
CA GLU A 161 1.23 7.39 -17.82
C GLU A 161 -0.15 7.66 -17.20
N HIS A 162 -0.55 6.82 -16.22
CA HIS A 162 -1.84 6.93 -15.54
C HIS A 162 -1.78 7.79 -14.26
N ALA A 163 -0.60 8.38 -13.95
CA ALA A 163 -0.35 9.14 -12.73
C ALA A 163 -0.79 8.39 -11.45
N THR A 164 -0.68 7.06 -11.45
CA THR A 164 -0.97 6.21 -10.31
C THR A 164 0.08 6.43 -9.23
N ILE A 165 -0.34 6.66 -7.99
CA ILE A 165 0.59 6.85 -6.88
C ILE A 165 1.16 5.50 -6.46
N TRP A 166 2.48 5.36 -6.42
CA TRP A 166 3.13 4.15 -5.94
C TRP A 166 3.67 4.33 -4.53
N VAL A 167 3.29 3.42 -3.62
CA VAL A 167 3.75 3.32 -2.23
C VAL A 167 4.51 2.00 -2.06
N PRO A 168 5.84 1.98 -2.24
CA PRO A 168 6.61 0.74 -2.45
C PRO A 168 6.75 -0.14 -1.21
N THR A 169 6.71 0.42 0.01
CA THR A 169 6.82 -0.32 1.27
C THR A 169 8.04 -1.28 1.33
N ILE A 170 9.19 -0.83 0.84
CA ILE A 170 10.43 -1.62 0.72
C ILE A 170 10.89 -2.12 2.10
N VAL A 171 10.59 -1.35 3.14
CA VAL A 171 10.91 -1.67 4.53
C VAL A 171 10.37 -3.03 4.98
N THR A 172 9.28 -3.51 4.41
CA THR A 172 8.70 -4.83 4.71
C THR A 172 9.62 -5.99 4.32
N VAL A 173 10.52 -5.77 3.38
CA VAL A 173 11.53 -6.74 2.94
C VAL A 173 12.89 -6.40 3.55
N SER A 174 13.31 -5.12 3.50
CA SER A 174 14.64 -4.74 3.98
C SER A 174 14.87 -5.05 5.46
N ASN A 175 13.83 -4.95 6.30
CA ASN A 175 13.91 -5.29 7.73
C ASN A 175 13.99 -6.81 7.98
N LEU A 176 13.77 -7.64 6.97
CA LEU A 176 13.85 -9.10 7.06
C LEU A 176 15.22 -9.67 6.67
N LEU A 177 16.05 -8.89 5.94
CA LEU A 177 17.28 -9.39 5.32
C LEU A 177 18.23 -10.11 6.31
N GLU A 178 18.31 -9.62 7.55
CA GLU A 178 19.23 -10.13 8.56
C GLU A 178 18.55 -10.87 9.72
N ASN A 179 17.23 -11.08 9.67
CA ASN A 179 16.50 -11.62 10.82
C ASN A 179 16.42 -13.15 10.90
N GLY A 180 16.90 -13.85 9.88
CA GLY A 180 16.97 -15.32 9.85
C GLY A 180 15.64 -16.07 9.73
N ARG A 181 14.51 -15.36 9.60
CA ARG A 181 13.17 -15.97 9.54
C ARG A 181 12.87 -16.66 8.21
N TYR A 182 13.42 -16.12 7.13
CA TYR A 182 13.19 -16.59 5.75
C TYR A 182 14.52 -16.84 5.05
N PRO A 183 14.53 -17.62 3.95
CA PRO A 183 15.76 -17.86 3.19
C PRO A 183 16.43 -16.57 2.72
N ALA A 184 17.66 -16.34 3.15
CA ALA A 184 18.40 -15.10 2.87
C ALA A 184 18.53 -14.82 1.37
N GLU A 185 18.73 -15.88 0.55
CA GLU A 185 18.85 -15.76 -0.90
C GLU A 185 17.56 -15.27 -1.55
N THR A 186 16.39 -15.74 -1.07
CA THR A 186 15.08 -15.29 -1.58
C THR A 186 14.82 -13.84 -1.20
N LEU A 187 15.09 -13.47 0.07
CA LEU A 187 14.92 -12.09 0.51
C LEU A 187 15.85 -11.12 -0.25
N ALA A 188 17.12 -11.48 -0.41
CA ALA A 188 18.07 -10.67 -1.16
C ALA A 188 17.61 -10.48 -2.62
N TRP A 189 17.09 -11.53 -3.25
CA TRP A 189 16.56 -11.45 -4.61
C TRP A 189 15.32 -10.54 -4.69
N ILE A 190 14.38 -10.67 -3.76
CA ILE A 190 13.19 -9.79 -3.71
C ILE A 190 13.65 -8.33 -3.52
N PHE A 191 14.55 -8.08 -2.58
CA PHE A 191 15.06 -6.73 -2.32
C PHE A 191 15.76 -6.12 -3.55
N GLU A 192 16.55 -6.91 -4.29
CA GLU A 192 17.18 -6.44 -5.54
C GLU A 192 16.14 -6.12 -6.62
N THR A 193 15.00 -6.84 -6.70
CA THR A 193 13.91 -6.46 -7.61
C THR A 193 13.24 -5.15 -7.20
N GLN A 194 13.02 -4.93 -5.90
CA GLN A 194 12.48 -3.67 -5.39
C GLN A 194 13.42 -2.48 -5.65
N LYS A 195 14.74 -2.67 -5.47
CA LYS A 195 15.74 -1.64 -5.78
C LYS A 195 15.67 -1.21 -7.23
N LYS A 196 15.70 -2.17 -8.16
CA LYS A 196 15.60 -1.91 -9.61
C LYS A 196 14.28 -1.21 -9.95
N GLY A 197 13.17 -1.67 -9.36
CA GLY A 197 11.86 -1.05 -9.55
C GLY A 197 11.84 0.41 -9.09
N LEU A 198 12.39 0.71 -7.91
CA LEU A 198 12.46 2.09 -7.39
C LEU A 198 13.34 3.00 -8.25
N GLN A 199 14.52 2.51 -8.68
CA GLN A 199 15.42 3.27 -9.55
C GLN A 199 14.72 3.62 -10.88
N LEU A 200 14.09 2.64 -11.50
CA LEU A 200 13.37 2.84 -12.76
C LEU A 200 12.15 3.77 -12.59
N ALA A 201 11.37 3.62 -11.52
CA ALA A 201 10.26 4.51 -11.22
C ALA A 201 10.72 5.96 -10.99
N PHE A 202 11.89 6.13 -10.37
CA PHE A 202 12.52 7.45 -10.22
C PHE A 202 12.95 8.03 -11.56
N GLU A 203 13.48 7.24 -12.48
CA GLU A 203 13.84 7.65 -13.83
C GLU A 203 12.64 7.99 -14.71
N LYS A 204 11.52 7.29 -14.52
CA LYS A 204 10.29 7.44 -15.33
C LYS A 204 9.27 8.40 -14.72
N ASP A 205 9.63 9.15 -13.68
CA ASP A 205 8.79 10.15 -13.02
C ASP A 205 7.46 9.61 -12.45
N VAL A 206 7.45 8.35 -11.99
CA VAL A 206 6.30 7.79 -11.27
C VAL A 206 6.03 8.62 -10.02
N VAL A 207 4.77 8.86 -9.70
CA VAL A 207 4.37 9.55 -8.46
C VAL A 207 4.65 8.65 -7.26
N LEU A 208 5.72 8.95 -6.52
CA LEU A 208 6.16 8.18 -5.36
C LEU A 208 5.64 8.78 -4.07
N ALA A 209 5.08 7.96 -3.17
CA ALA A 209 4.78 8.36 -1.80
C ALA A 209 5.38 7.35 -0.81
N ALA A 210 5.82 7.84 0.34
CA ALA A 210 6.33 6.97 1.39
C ALA A 210 5.19 6.30 2.17
N GLY A 211 5.35 5.02 2.45
CA GLY A 211 4.46 4.23 3.31
C GLY A 211 5.21 3.03 3.88
N SER A 212 4.95 2.68 5.12
CA SER A 212 5.73 1.66 5.81
C SER A 212 5.08 0.28 5.89
N ASP A 213 3.77 0.20 5.71
CA ASP A 213 3.00 -1.02 6.04
C ASP A 213 3.24 -1.45 7.50
N ALA A 214 3.24 -0.46 8.44
CA ALA A 214 3.46 -0.73 9.86
C ALA A 214 2.38 -1.68 10.41
N GLY A 215 2.84 -2.69 11.16
CA GLY A 215 2.05 -3.87 11.54
C GLY A 215 2.48 -5.13 10.80
N ALA A 216 3.13 -5.01 9.63
CA ALA A 216 3.87 -6.10 9.02
C ALA A 216 5.01 -6.55 9.95
N TYR A 217 5.40 -7.83 9.85
CA TYR A 217 6.44 -8.36 10.72
C TYR A 217 7.77 -7.61 10.56
N GLY A 218 8.29 -7.11 11.66
CA GLY A 218 9.53 -6.32 11.69
C GLY A 218 9.36 -4.84 11.34
N VAL A 219 8.14 -4.35 11.11
CA VAL A 219 7.86 -2.93 10.81
C VAL A 219 7.05 -2.29 11.92
N LEU A 220 7.67 -1.40 12.69
CA LEU A 220 7.07 -0.78 13.86
C LEU A 220 6.35 0.54 13.50
N HIS A 221 5.21 0.79 14.17
CA HIS A 221 4.49 2.07 14.05
C HIS A 221 5.39 3.25 14.42
N GLY A 222 5.33 4.32 13.64
CA GLY A 222 6.18 5.51 13.80
C GLY A 222 7.60 5.34 13.27
N LYS A 223 8.27 4.22 13.57
CA LYS A 223 9.65 3.97 13.12
C LYS A 223 9.72 3.56 11.64
N GLY A 224 8.82 2.68 11.20
CA GLY A 224 8.85 2.07 9.87
C GLY A 224 8.90 3.09 8.73
N ILE A 225 8.22 4.24 8.84
CA ILE A 225 8.25 5.26 7.78
C ILE A 225 9.64 5.91 7.63
N ARG A 226 10.37 6.09 8.75
CA ARG A 226 11.75 6.61 8.71
C ARG A 226 12.72 5.59 8.13
N GLU A 227 12.46 4.32 8.38
CA GLU A 227 13.21 3.22 7.77
C GLU A 227 12.93 3.13 6.28
N GLU A 228 11.67 3.31 5.83
CA GLU A 228 11.30 3.38 4.41
C GLU A 228 12.02 4.54 3.70
N GLU A 229 11.92 5.75 4.22
CA GLU A 229 12.64 6.91 3.66
C GLU A 229 14.16 6.68 3.59
N SER A 230 14.73 6.05 4.64
CA SER A 230 16.16 5.74 4.69
C SER A 230 16.58 4.72 3.64
N VAL A 231 15.80 3.65 3.45
CA VAL A 231 16.11 2.63 2.45
C VAL A 231 15.95 3.16 1.03
N MET A 232 14.91 3.96 0.76
CA MET A 232 14.74 4.62 -0.54
C MET A 232 15.93 5.54 -0.86
N ARG A 233 16.38 6.34 0.11
CA ARG A 233 17.56 7.22 -0.03
C ARG A 233 18.83 6.43 -0.29
N LYS A 234 19.04 5.31 0.39
CA LYS A 234 20.20 4.44 0.15
C LYS A 234 20.20 3.81 -1.26
N ILE A 235 19.03 3.42 -1.75
CA ILE A 235 18.87 2.84 -3.09
C ILE A 235 19.16 3.84 -4.18
N LEU A 236 18.67 5.07 -4.04
CA LEU A 236 18.78 6.12 -5.06
C LEU A 236 20.11 6.89 -5.01
N GLY A 237 20.88 6.76 -3.92
CA GLY A 237 22.13 7.48 -3.72
C GLY A 237 21.96 8.87 -3.11
N ALA A 238 23.03 9.37 -2.49
CA ALA A 238 23.02 10.63 -1.78
C ALA A 238 22.77 11.83 -2.73
N GLU A 239 23.23 11.73 -3.96
CA GLU A 239 23.09 12.73 -5.03
C GLU A 239 21.63 13.01 -5.38
N ASN A 240 20.76 11.99 -5.25
CA ASN A 240 19.33 12.11 -5.52
C ASN A 240 18.50 12.49 -4.29
N GLY A 241 19.13 12.69 -3.13
CA GLY A 241 18.45 12.88 -1.86
C GLY A 241 17.47 14.06 -1.83
N GLN A 242 17.85 15.22 -2.36
CA GLN A 242 16.97 16.38 -2.42
C GLN A 242 15.80 16.20 -3.40
N GLU A 243 16.06 15.56 -4.53
CA GLU A 243 15.00 15.27 -5.51
C GLU A 243 14.01 14.24 -4.96
N LEU A 244 14.49 13.20 -4.27
CA LEU A 244 13.62 12.25 -3.58
C LEU A 244 12.72 12.96 -2.56
N GLU A 245 13.24 13.86 -1.74
CA GLU A 245 12.43 14.63 -0.78
C GLU A 245 11.30 15.40 -1.45
N LYS A 246 11.59 16.09 -2.57
CA LYS A 246 10.58 16.81 -3.36
C LYS A 246 9.51 15.88 -3.92
N ARG A 247 9.92 14.71 -4.45
CA ARG A 247 8.99 13.72 -5.02
C ARG A 247 8.12 13.08 -3.95
N LEU A 248 8.67 12.73 -2.80
CA LEU A 248 7.89 12.21 -1.68
C LEU A 248 6.90 13.25 -1.13
N ALA A 249 7.31 14.51 -1.01
CA ALA A 249 6.42 15.60 -0.61
C ALA A 249 5.29 15.82 -1.64
N PHE A 250 5.60 15.72 -2.94
CA PHE A 250 4.59 15.76 -3.99
C PHE A 250 3.63 14.56 -3.91
N GLY A 251 4.14 13.35 -3.72
CA GLY A 251 3.33 12.14 -3.55
C GLY A 251 2.45 12.20 -2.30
N GLU A 252 2.98 12.68 -1.17
CA GLU A 252 2.18 12.93 0.04
C GLU A 252 1.03 13.91 -0.24
N LYS A 253 1.30 15.01 -0.94
CA LYS A 253 0.27 15.95 -1.36
C LYS A 253 -0.81 15.25 -2.19
N LYS A 254 -0.42 14.42 -3.16
CA LYS A 254 -1.36 13.66 -3.98
C LYS A 254 -2.19 12.66 -3.16
N ILE A 255 -1.57 11.97 -2.20
CA ILE A 255 -2.29 11.10 -1.24
C ILE A 255 -3.34 11.90 -0.47
N ARG A 256 -2.99 13.07 0.08
CA ARG A 256 -3.92 13.91 0.84
C ARG A 256 -5.07 14.51 0.00
N GLU A 257 -4.83 14.72 -1.31
CA GLU A 257 -5.84 15.19 -2.26
C GLU A 257 -6.85 14.09 -2.63
N LYS A 258 -6.40 12.84 -2.66
CA LYS A 258 -7.19 11.68 -3.08
C LYS A 258 -7.93 10.99 -1.94
N PHE A 259 -7.31 10.93 -0.77
CA PHE A 259 -7.74 10.16 0.39
C PHE A 259 -7.97 11.06 1.62
#